data_03ec46654e206a3e376719ea4c664385
#
_entry.id   03ec46654e206a3e376719ea4c664385
#
_cell.length_a   1.000
_cell.length_b   1.000
_cell.length_c   1.000
_cell.angle_alpha   90.00
_cell.angle_beta   90.00
_cell.angle_gamma   90.00
#
_symmetry.space_group_name_H-M   'P 1'
#
loop_
_entity.id
_entity.type
_entity.pdbx_description
1 polymer ?
#
loop_
_entity_poly.entity_id
_entity_poly.type
_entity_poly.pdbx_seq_one_letter_code
_entity_poly.pdbx_strand_id
1 'polypeptide(L)'
;RCDLYMKYFRPQSYYDSGTWRGTQAMDGGGALMNQGIHGVDLVRYLMGPADSIYALSGTLVRDIEVEDTLTAVVAWHCGAQGVIQASVGDYPGFPRRIELNGESGTIILEEDRIVKWEVAGDSAYHIYEQEPAPEVRSHSEAGAIDPSGHVAQLRNFIDAVRGEGTLLVDEAEGRKALALVLAAYRSAAEGKPVVL
;
A
#
# COMPACT_ATOMS: atom_id res chain seq x y z
N ARG A 1 10.48 11.55 6.45
CA ARG A 1 10.48 10.36 5.60
C ARG A 1 9.14 9.64 5.70
N CYS A 2 8.79 8.90 4.65
CA CYS A 2 7.65 7.99 4.68
C CYS A 2 8.05 6.69 3.96
N ASP A 3 8.15 5.60 4.68
CA ASP A 3 8.57 4.31 4.16
C ASP A 3 7.40 3.32 4.21
N LEU A 4 7.16 2.60 3.11
CA LEU A 4 6.11 1.59 2.97
C LEU A 4 6.71 0.22 2.70
N TYR A 5 6.36 -0.75 3.53
CA TYR A 5 6.79 -2.13 3.40
C TYR A 5 5.57 -3.04 3.28
N MET A 6 5.52 -3.79 2.18
CA MET A 6 4.49 -4.78 1.87
C MET A 6 5.18 -6.09 1.50
N LYS A 7 5.68 -6.78 2.53
CA LYS A 7 6.46 -8.02 2.41
C LYS A 7 5.53 -9.21 2.64
N TYR A 8 4.76 -9.53 1.61
CA TYR A 8 3.75 -10.57 1.67
C TYR A 8 4.31 -11.92 1.19
N PHE A 9 3.56 -12.97 1.48
CA PHE A 9 3.85 -14.29 0.94
C PHE A 9 2.62 -14.83 0.21
N ARG A 10 2.82 -15.18 -1.04
CA ARG A 10 1.85 -15.94 -1.85
C ARG A 10 2.59 -17.14 -2.45
N PRO A 11 2.21 -18.39 -2.13
CA PRO A 11 2.84 -19.57 -2.74
C PRO A 11 2.53 -19.64 -4.23
N GLN A 12 3.31 -20.39 -5.00
CA GLN A 12 3.05 -20.60 -6.43
C GLN A 12 1.64 -21.13 -6.67
N SER A 13 1.15 -22.03 -5.82
CA SER A 13 -0.20 -22.61 -5.91
C SER A 13 -1.33 -21.55 -5.84
N TYR A 14 -1.09 -20.38 -5.26
CA TYR A 14 -2.04 -19.27 -5.32
C TYR A 14 -2.21 -18.77 -6.75
N TYR A 15 -1.13 -18.65 -7.49
CA TYR A 15 -1.16 -18.22 -8.90
C TYR A 15 -1.70 -19.30 -9.81
N ASP A 16 -1.35 -20.57 -9.55
CA ASP A 16 -1.81 -21.72 -10.33
C ASP A 16 -3.32 -22.00 -10.15
N SER A 17 -3.95 -21.45 -9.10
CA SER A 17 -5.37 -21.66 -8.81
C SER A 17 -6.34 -20.90 -9.72
N GLY A 18 -5.84 -20.08 -10.64
CA GLY A 18 -6.68 -19.30 -11.56
C GLY A 18 -5.90 -18.83 -12.79
N THR A 19 -6.55 -18.83 -13.93
CA THR A 19 -5.94 -18.44 -15.22
C THR A 19 -5.68 -16.95 -15.39
N TRP A 20 -6.15 -16.12 -14.47
CA TRP A 20 -6.04 -14.66 -14.53
C TRP A 20 -4.94 -14.10 -13.63
N ARG A 21 -4.63 -14.84 -12.55
CA ARG A 21 -3.65 -14.38 -11.56
C ARG A 21 -2.25 -14.32 -12.13
N GLY A 22 -1.55 -13.26 -11.82
CA GLY A 22 -0.17 -13.06 -12.25
C GLY A 22 -0.01 -12.75 -13.74
N THR A 23 -1.10 -12.37 -14.44
CA THR A 23 -1.07 -12.00 -15.85
C THR A 23 -1.21 -10.51 -16.05
N GLN A 24 -0.49 -9.93 -17.02
CA GLN A 24 -0.59 -8.50 -17.33
C GLN A 24 -1.99 -8.14 -17.84
N ALA A 25 -2.61 -9.02 -18.62
CA ALA A 25 -3.89 -8.74 -19.28
C ALA A 25 -5.07 -8.64 -18.30
N MET A 26 -5.04 -9.41 -17.21
CA MET A 26 -6.18 -9.53 -16.28
C MET A 26 -5.91 -8.92 -14.92
N ASP A 27 -4.70 -9.07 -14.37
CA ASP A 27 -4.28 -8.45 -13.11
C ASP A 27 -3.78 -7.01 -13.30
N GLY A 28 -3.27 -6.66 -14.47
CA GLY A 28 -2.74 -5.35 -14.80
C GLY A 28 -1.36 -5.05 -14.19
N GLY A 29 -0.81 -5.96 -13.39
CA GLY A 29 0.47 -5.89 -12.70
C GLY A 29 0.55 -6.93 -11.59
N GLY A 30 1.66 -6.94 -10.86
CA GLY A 30 1.95 -7.96 -9.87
C GLY A 30 1.82 -7.49 -8.43
N ALA A 31 2.89 -7.67 -7.65
CA ALA A 31 2.91 -7.42 -6.21
C ALA A 31 2.48 -5.98 -5.85
N LEU A 32 2.94 -4.97 -6.60
CA LEU A 32 2.59 -3.58 -6.33
C LEU A 32 1.15 -3.26 -6.73
N MET A 33 0.71 -3.70 -7.93
CA MET A 33 -0.63 -3.39 -8.43
C MET A 33 -1.72 -4.12 -7.66
N ASN A 34 -1.58 -5.43 -7.48
CA ASN A 34 -2.63 -6.27 -6.92
C ASN A 34 -2.66 -6.18 -5.38
N GLN A 35 -1.57 -6.56 -4.71
CA GLN A 35 -1.51 -6.56 -3.25
C GLN A 35 -1.13 -5.20 -2.67
N GLY A 36 -0.32 -4.44 -3.41
CA GLY A 36 0.30 -3.21 -2.91
C GLY A 36 -0.52 -1.95 -3.04
N ILE A 37 -1.53 -1.92 -3.93
CA ILE A 37 -2.28 -0.70 -4.25
C ILE A 37 -2.89 -0.02 -3.01
N HIS A 38 -3.37 -0.78 -2.04
CA HIS A 38 -3.95 -0.23 -0.81
C HIS A 38 -2.91 0.50 0.06
N GLY A 39 -1.68 -0.03 0.13
CA GLY A 39 -0.59 0.63 0.83
C GLY A 39 -0.12 1.88 0.11
N VAL A 40 -0.04 1.83 -1.22
CA VAL A 40 0.31 2.98 -2.06
C VAL A 40 -0.73 4.09 -1.91
N ASP A 41 -2.02 3.75 -1.91
CA ASP A 41 -3.09 4.72 -1.72
C ASP A 41 -3.00 5.39 -0.35
N LEU A 42 -2.76 4.62 0.71
CA LEU A 42 -2.63 5.14 2.06
C LEU A 42 -1.43 6.07 2.23
N VAL A 43 -0.23 5.70 1.73
CA VAL A 43 0.93 6.61 1.81
C VAL A 43 0.73 7.86 0.96
N ARG A 44 0.09 7.74 -0.20
CA ARG A 44 -0.26 8.88 -1.03
C ARG A 44 -1.27 9.80 -0.32
N TYR A 45 -2.25 9.25 0.38
CA TYR A 45 -3.18 10.02 1.19
C TYR A 45 -2.46 10.78 2.31
N LEU A 46 -1.53 10.12 3.03
CA LEU A 46 -0.79 10.71 4.14
C LEU A 46 0.23 11.77 3.69
N MET A 47 0.90 11.54 2.55
CA MET A 47 2.02 12.39 2.09
C MET A 47 1.62 13.43 1.04
N GLY A 48 0.44 13.30 0.46
CA GLY A 48 0.06 14.13 -0.68
C GLY A 48 0.70 13.65 -2.01
N PRO A 49 0.83 14.55 -3.01
CA PRO A 49 1.38 14.18 -4.31
C PRO A 49 2.87 13.82 -4.22
N ALA A 50 3.31 12.92 -5.09
CA ALA A 50 4.71 12.65 -5.33
C ALA A 50 5.23 13.51 -6.50
N ASP A 51 6.47 13.96 -6.41
CA ASP A 51 7.15 14.69 -7.50
C ASP A 51 7.87 13.72 -8.46
N SER A 52 8.48 12.66 -7.91
CA SER A 52 9.19 11.68 -8.72
C SER A 52 9.31 10.33 -8.03
N ILE A 53 9.49 9.29 -8.86
CA ILE A 53 9.73 7.92 -8.40
C ILE A 53 10.81 7.26 -9.25
N TYR A 54 11.69 6.49 -8.61
CA TYR A 54 12.62 5.58 -9.26
C TYR A 54 12.42 4.17 -8.72
N ALA A 55 12.21 3.20 -9.62
CA ALA A 55 11.85 1.85 -9.23
C ALA A 55 12.70 0.80 -9.96
N LEU A 56 12.86 -0.34 -9.28
CA LEU A 56 13.33 -1.60 -9.83
C LEU A 56 12.24 -2.64 -9.58
N SER A 57 11.94 -3.47 -10.58
CA SER A 57 10.98 -4.56 -10.47
C SER A 57 11.51 -5.82 -11.14
N GLY A 58 11.01 -6.96 -10.70
CA GLY A 58 11.36 -8.25 -11.30
C GLY A 58 10.43 -9.36 -10.85
N THR A 59 10.44 -10.44 -11.63
CA THR A 59 9.83 -11.71 -11.29
C THR A 59 10.95 -12.61 -10.79
N LEU A 60 11.18 -12.63 -9.48
CA LEU A 60 12.37 -13.20 -8.87
C LEU A 60 12.14 -14.58 -8.25
N VAL A 61 10.90 -14.87 -7.83
CA VAL A 61 10.59 -16.01 -6.96
C VAL A 61 9.42 -16.84 -7.50
N ARG A 62 8.52 -16.24 -8.28
CA ARG A 62 7.33 -16.90 -8.81
C ARG A 62 7.43 -17.12 -10.31
N ASP A 63 6.77 -18.15 -10.80
CA ASP A 63 6.60 -18.38 -12.25
C ASP A 63 5.29 -17.70 -12.69
N ILE A 64 5.39 -16.40 -12.95
CA ILE A 64 4.26 -15.52 -13.37
C ILE A 64 4.75 -14.49 -14.39
N GLU A 65 3.82 -13.87 -15.12
CA GLU A 65 4.12 -12.89 -16.15
C GLU A 65 4.52 -11.52 -15.59
N VAL A 66 3.90 -11.12 -14.48
CA VAL A 66 4.08 -9.80 -13.85
C VAL A 66 5.15 -9.84 -12.75
N GLU A 67 5.50 -8.70 -12.17
CA GLU A 67 6.49 -8.66 -11.10
C GLU A 67 5.96 -9.28 -9.78
N ASP A 68 6.80 -10.04 -9.12
CA ASP A 68 6.58 -10.52 -7.75
C ASP A 68 7.31 -9.67 -6.71
N THR A 69 8.20 -8.78 -7.15
CA THR A 69 9.02 -7.92 -6.31
C THR A 69 9.26 -6.58 -6.98
N LEU A 70 9.02 -5.49 -6.23
CA LEU A 70 9.31 -4.12 -6.64
C LEU A 70 9.86 -3.33 -5.45
N THR A 71 10.90 -2.53 -5.71
CA THR A 71 11.46 -1.56 -4.76
C THR A 71 11.59 -0.21 -5.44
N ALA A 72 11.06 0.84 -4.80
CA ALA A 72 11.12 2.19 -5.32
C ALA A 72 11.57 3.21 -4.27
N VAL A 73 12.20 4.29 -4.75
CA VAL A 73 12.45 5.52 -3.99
C VAL A 73 11.51 6.59 -4.49
N VAL A 74 10.85 7.31 -3.57
CA VAL A 74 9.88 8.36 -3.88
C VAL A 74 10.33 9.68 -3.29
N ALA A 75 10.23 10.75 -4.08
CA ALA A 75 10.30 12.13 -3.60
C ALA A 75 8.89 12.72 -3.57
N TRP A 76 8.47 13.19 -2.39
CA TRP A 76 7.16 13.77 -2.17
C TRP A 76 7.19 15.28 -2.34
N HIS A 77 6.12 15.87 -2.83
CA HIS A 77 6.01 17.31 -3.05
C HIS A 77 6.27 18.15 -1.78
N CYS A 78 5.97 17.61 -0.62
CA CYS A 78 6.30 18.23 0.67
C CYS A 78 7.80 18.23 1.01
N GLY A 79 8.68 17.73 0.12
CA GLY A 79 10.13 17.63 0.32
C GLY A 79 10.58 16.36 1.04
N ALA A 80 9.66 15.54 1.52
CA ALA A 80 10.01 14.25 2.14
C ALA A 80 10.48 13.24 1.09
N GLN A 81 11.24 12.26 1.55
CA GLN A 81 11.69 11.10 0.77
C GLN A 81 11.23 9.83 1.45
N GLY A 82 11.13 8.75 0.68
CA GLY A 82 10.80 7.44 1.24
C GLY A 82 11.02 6.31 0.27
N VAL A 83 10.73 5.11 0.74
CA VAL A 83 10.79 3.89 -0.06
C VAL A 83 9.42 3.22 -0.12
N ILE A 84 9.15 2.54 -1.21
CA ILE A 84 8.05 1.61 -1.37
C ILE A 84 8.65 0.25 -1.73
N GLN A 85 8.37 -0.75 -0.90
CA GLN A 85 8.75 -2.13 -1.16
C GLN A 85 7.50 -2.99 -1.22
N ALA A 86 7.31 -3.71 -2.31
CA ALA A 86 6.24 -4.66 -2.51
C ALA A 86 6.82 -6.00 -2.95
N SER A 87 6.48 -7.07 -2.25
CA SER A 87 6.84 -8.43 -2.62
C SER A 87 5.76 -9.42 -2.22
N VAL A 88 5.64 -10.51 -2.96
CA VAL A 88 4.82 -11.69 -2.62
C VAL A 88 5.67 -12.93 -2.40
N GLY A 89 6.98 -12.76 -2.35
CA GLY A 89 7.97 -13.82 -2.15
C GLY A 89 8.53 -13.94 -0.73
N ASP A 90 8.17 -13.03 0.20
CA ASP A 90 8.78 -12.93 1.50
C ASP A 90 8.11 -13.83 2.54
N TYR A 91 8.65 -15.05 2.73
CA TYR A 91 8.15 -15.99 3.73
C TYR A 91 8.49 -15.53 5.17
N PRO A 92 7.59 -15.66 6.14
CA PRO A 92 6.22 -16.23 6.09
C PRO A 92 5.15 -15.23 5.62
N GLY A 93 5.49 -14.01 5.31
CA GLY A 93 4.64 -12.86 5.10
C GLY A 93 4.56 -12.00 6.36
N PHE A 94 4.51 -10.68 6.16
CA PHE A 94 4.49 -9.70 7.24
C PHE A 94 3.31 -8.75 7.07
N PRO A 95 2.85 -8.10 8.14
CA PRO A 95 1.89 -7.01 8.07
C PRO A 95 2.39 -5.89 7.15
N ARG A 96 1.49 -5.22 6.43
CA ARG A 96 1.82 -3.95 5.80
C ARG A 96 2.29 -2.99 6.89
N ARG A 97 3.43 -2.33 6.63
CA ARG A 97 4.03 -1.40 7.58
C ARG A 97 4.31 -0.07 6.90
N ILE A 98 3.86 1.01 7.55
CA ILE A 98 4.15 2.39 7.16
C ILE A 98 4.88 3.07 8.30
N GLU A 99 6.01 3.68 7.99
CA GLU A 99 6.81 4.44 8.94
C GLU A 99 6.87 5.91 8.52
N LEU A 100 6.35 6.77 9.37
CA LEU A 100 6.46 8.23 9.24
C LEU A 100 7.51 8.72 10.23
N ASN A 101 8.64 9.23 9.73
CA ASN A 101 9.76 9.68 10.55
C ASN A 101 10.04 11.16 10.24
N GLY A 102 9.92 12.00 11.25
CA GLY A 102 10.20 13.42 11.20
C GLY A 102 11.16 13.86 12.31
N GLU A 103 11.60 15.10 12.25
CA GLU A 103 12.46 15.70 13.29
C GLU A 103 11.77 15.69 14.67
N SER A 104 10.46 15.91 14.68
CA SER A 104 9.68 16.03 15.92
C SER A 104 8.99 14.73 16.34
N GLY A 105 9.13 13.63 15.58
CA GLY A 105 8.49 12.39 16.00
C GLY A 105 8.48 11.28 14.96
N THR A 106 8.03 10.13 15.43
CA THR A 106 7.86 8.91 14.64
C THR A 106 6.47 8.32 14.89
N ILE A 107 5.77 7.99 13.79
CA ILE A 107 4.52 7.24 13.82
C ILE A 107 4.70 5.99 12.96
N ILE A 108 4.30 4.84 13.49
CA ILE A 108 4.37 3.57 12.77
C ILE A 108 2.99 2.93 12.75
N LEU A 109 2.55 2.56 11.56
CA LEU A 109 1.34 1.79 11.33
C LEU A 109 1.70 0.36 10.92
N GLU A 110 1.01 -0.62 11.49
CA GLU A 110 0.98 -2.00 10.99
C GLU A 110 -0.47 -2.35 10.67
N GLU A 111 -0.72 -2.74 9.42
CA GLU A 111 -2.05 -2.83 8.84
C GLU A 111 -2.84 -1.53 9.07
N ASP A 112 -3.98 -1.61 9.75
CA ASP A 112 -4.85 -0.46 10.03
C ASP A 112 -4.68 0.06 11.48
N ARG A 113 -3.53 -0.27 12.13
CA ARG A 113 -3.27 0.09 13.54
C ARG A 113 -2.01 0.93 13.66
N ILE A 114 -2.08 1.95 14.52
CA ILE A 114 -0.90 2.67 14.95
C ILE A 114 -0.24 1.84 16.06
N VAL A 115 0.98 1.35 15.80
CA VAL A 115 1.74 0.54 16.75
C VAL A 115 2.82 1.35 17.47
N LYS A 116 3.12 2.54 16.97
CA LYS A 116 4.03 3.49 17.57
C LYS A 116 3.57 4.92 17.31
N TRP A 117 3.54 5.72 18.38
CA TRP A 117 3.31 7.16 18.30
C TRP A 117 4.26 7.84 19.28
N GLU A 118 5.34 8.40 18.78
CA GLU A 118 6.31 9.17 19.55
C GLU A 118 6.46 10.54 18.91
N VAL A 119 5.70 11.52 19.37
CA VAL A 119 5.71 12.88 18.83
C VAL A 119 6.04 13.86 19.96
N ALA A 120 7.05 14.67 19.79
CA ALA A 120 7.51 15.63 20.78
C ALA A 120 6.39 16.61 21.14
N GLY A 121 6.07 16.71 22.43
CA GLY A 121 5.02 17.60 22.94
C GLY A 121 3.60 17.08 22.80
N ASP A 122 3.40 15.86 22.26
CA ASP A 122 2.09 15.23 22.15
C ASP A 122 1.95 14.10 23.15
N SER A 123 0.89 14.15 23.96
CA SER A 123 0.54 13.12 24.95
C SER A 123 -0.49 12.10 24.41
N ALA A 124 -0.85 12.14 23.15
CA ALA A 124 -1.84 11.25 22.53
C ALA A 124 -1.40 9.78 22.49
N TYR A 125 -0.15 9.49 22.80
CA TYR A 125 0.45 8.14 22.85
C TYR A 125 -0.38 7.13 23.67
N HIS A 126 -0.98 7.57 24.78
CA HIS A 126 -1.73 6.70 25.69
C HIS A 126 -3.03 6.12 25.12
N ILE A 127 -3.52 6.64 24.00
CA ILE A 127 -4.78 6.19 23.38
C ILE A 127 -4.57 4.86 22.63
N TYR A 128 -3.35 4.58 22.19
CA TYR A 128 -3.06 3.47 21.27
C TYR A 128 -2.44 2.24 21.94
N GLU A 129 -1.95 2.36 23.18
CA GLU A 129 -1.31 1.28 23.93
C GLU A 129 -2.27 0.21 24.48
N GLN A 130 -3.59 0.46 24.49
CA GLN A 130 -4.51 -0.25 25.36
C GLN A 130 -5.24 -1.45 24.75
N GLU A 131 -5.10 -1.73 23.46
CA GLU A 131 -5.69 -2.93 22.90
C GLU A 131 -4.62 -3.98 22.61
N PRO A 132 -4.72 -5.19 23.21
CA PRO A 132 -3.84 -6.29 22.82
C PRO A 132 -3.97 -6.50 21.32
N ALA A 133 -2.82 -6.57 20.62
CA ALA A 133 -2.82 -6.89 19.21
C ALA A 133 -3.62 -8.18 19.01
N PRO A 134 -4.68 -8.20 18.18
CA PRO A 134 -5.19 -9.47 17.71
C PRO A 134 -4.03 -10.22 17.09
N GLU A 135 -3.98 -11.53 17.23
CA GLU A 135 -3.00 -12.34 16.50
C GLU A 135 -3.02 -11.86 15.05
N VAL A 136 -1.91 -11.26 14.61
CA VAL A 136 -1.79 -10.76 13.25
C VAL A 136 -1.79 -12.00 12.36
N ARG A 137 -2.97 -12.38 11.90
CA ARG A 137 -3.09 -13.37 10.84
C ARG A 137 -2.46 -12.73 9.63
N SER A 138 -1.35 -13.30 9.21
CA SER A 138 -0.66 -12.83 8.02
C SER A 138 -1.68 -12.76 6.87
N HIS A 139 -1.61 -11.74 6.01
CA HIS A 139 -2.43 -11.67 4.79
C HIS A 139 -2.31 -12.90 3.86
N SER A 140 -1.61 -13.93 4.29
CA SER A 140 -1.55 -15.23 3.63
C SER A 140 -2.89 -15.99 3.66
N GLU A 141 -3.82 -15.66 4.56
CA GLU A 141 -5.15 -16.27 4.61
C GLU A 141 -6.17 -15.37 3.91
N ALA A 142 -6.53 -15.73 2.69
CA ALA A 142 -7.50 -15.01 1.85
C ALA A 142 -8.95 -14.97 2.40
N GLY A 143 -9.20 -15.47 3.61
CA GLY A 143 -10.52 -15.64 4.20
C GLY A 143 -10.86 -14.76 5.41
N ALA A 144 -9.95 -13.90 5.88
CA ALA A 144 -10.11 -13.14 7.13
C ALA A 144 -10.18 -11.62 6.92
N ILE A 145 -10.79 -11.17 5.81
CA ILE A 145 -10.96 -9.73 5.56
C ILE A 145 -12.12 -9.22 6.42
N ASP A 146 -11.86 -8.27 7.30
CA ASP A 146 -12.90 -7.52 8.00
C ASP A 146 -13.71 -6.70 6.98
N PRO A 147 -15.01 -6.95 6.83
CA PRO A 147 -15.84 -6.24 5.85
C PRO A 147 -16.21 -4.80 6.27
N SER A 148 -15.87 -4.36 7.47
CA SER A 148 -16.30 -3.07 8.02
C SER A 148 -15.90 -1.88 7.14
N GLY A 149 -14.70 -1.88 6.57
CA GLY A 149 -14.23 -0.86 5.63
C GLY A 149 -15.07 -0.80 4.36
N HIS A 150 -15.40 -1.95 3.77
CA HIS A 150 -16.27 -2.03 2.59
C HIS A 150 -17.69 -1.56 2.90
N VAL A 151 -18.22 -1.92 4.07
CA VAL A 151 -19.55 -1.44 4.52
C VAL A 151 -19.55 0.09 4.66
N ALA A 152 -18.51 0.68 5.25
CA ALA A 152 -18.38 2.12 5.41
C ALA A 152 -18.31 2.83 4.04
N GLN A 153 -17.53 2.29 3.10
CA GLN A 153 -17.41 2.80 1.74
C GLN A 153 -18.75 2.78 0.98
N LEU A 154 -19.43 1.64 1.01
CA LEU A 154 -20.75 1.50 0.36
C LEU A 154 -21.79 2.44 0.96
N ARG A 155 -21.78 2.61 2.29
CA ARG A 155 -22.65 3.56 2.98
C ARG A 155 -22.38 4.99 2.53
N ASN A 156 -21.11 5.43 2.53
CA ASN A 156 -20.74 6.76 2.04
C ASN A 156 -21.17 6.99 0.60
N PHE A 157 -21.03 6.00 -0.28
CA PHE A 157 -21.50 6.09 -1.66
C PHE A 157 -23.02 6.24 -1.75
N ILE A 158 -23.79 5.44 -0.99
CA ILE A 158 -25.25 5.51 -0.96
C ILE A 158 -25.73 6.87 -0.44
N ASP A 159 -25.12 7.37 0.63
CA ASP A 159 -25.47 8.67 1.23
C ASP A 159 -25.17 9.81 0.24
N ALA A 160 -24.04 9.75 -0.48
CA ALA A 160 -23.72 10.72 -1.52
C ALA A 160 -24.71 10.69 -2.69
N VAL A 161 -25.13 9.51 -3.16
CA VAL A 161 -26.17 9.35 -4.20
C VAL A 161 -27.51 9.92 -3.77
N ARG A 162 -27.85 9.82 -2.48
CA ARG A 162 -29.10 10.38 -1.91
C ARG A 162 -29.03 11.89 -1.66
N GLY A 163 -27.85 12.50 -1.79
CA GLY A 163 -27.63 13.90 -1.44
C GLY A 163 -27.55 14.15 0.08
N GLU A 164 -27.34 13.11 0.87
CA GLU A 164 -27.24 13.14 2.33
C GLU A 164 -25.78 13.28 2.82
N GLY A 165 -24.82 13.30 1.90
CA GLY A 165 -23.39 13.43 2.21
C GLY A 165 -22.56 13.71 0.97
N THR A 166 -21.23 13.84 1.17
CA THR A 166 -20.25 13.98 0.09
C THR A 166 -19.48 12.69 -0.10
N LEU A 167 -19.14 12.38 -1.37
CA LEU A 167 -18.30 11.24 -1.68
C LEU A 167 -16.88 11.48 -1.18
N LEU A 168 -16.35 10.58 -0.36
CA LEU A 168 -15.01 10.70 0.22
C LEU A 168 -13.91 10.36 -0.78
N VAL A 169 -14.17 9.38 -1.65
CA VAL A 169 -13.23 8.97 -2.69
C VAL A 169 -13.97 8.95 -4.02
N ASP A 170 -13.70 9.93 -4.85
CA ASP A 170 -14.19 10.01 -6.22
C ASP A 170 -13.22 9.35 -7.21
N GLU A 171 -13.55 9.39 -8.50
CA GLU A 171 -12.72 8.84 -9.56
C GLU A 171 -11.37 9.55 -9.70
N ALA A 172 -11.29 10.83 -9.36
CA ALA A 172 -10.05 11.61 -9.41
C ALA A 172 -9.11 11.17 -8.27
N GLU A 173 -9.63 10.92 -7.07
CA GLU A 173 -8.84 10.37 -5.96
C GLU A 173 -8.35 8.96 -6.29
N GLY A 174 -9.20 8.06 -6.77
CA GLY A 174 -8.82 6.69 -7.12
C GLY A 174 -7.72 6.62 -8.18
N ARG A 175 -7.71 7.55 -9.14
CA ARG A 175 -6.66 7.64 -10.16
C ARG A 175 -5.27 7.99 -9.61
N LYS A 176 -5.18 8.68 -8.50
CA LYS A 176 -3.89 9.19 -7.98
C LYS A 176 -2.98 8.06 -7.48
N ALA A 177 -3.54 7.07 -6.77
CA ALA A 177 -2.78 5.89 -6.35
C ALA A 177 -2.32 5.07 -7.57
N LEU A 178 -3.23 4.86 -8.53
CA LEU A 178 -2.92 4.16 -9.78
C LEU A 178 -1.82 4.87 -10.58
N ALA A 179 -1.85 6.20 -10.66
CA ALA A 179 -0.83 6.99 -11.37
C ALA A 179 0.57 6.77 -10.75
N LEU A 180 0.68 6.69 -9.42
CA LEU A 180 1.95 6.43 -8.75
C LEU A 180 2.46 5.00 -9.05
N VAL A 181 1.57 4.00 -9.05
CA VAL A 181 1.92 2.61 -9.42
C VAL A 181 2.39 2.53 -10.87
N LEU A 182 1.67 3.15 -11.81
CA LEU A 182 2.05 3.16 -13.22
C LEU A 182 3.37 3.90 -13.46
N ALA A 183 3.63 4.98 -12.71
CA ALA A 183 4.90 5.68 -12.75
C ALA A 183 6.06 4.81 -12.25
N ALA A 184 5.83 3.99 -11.20
CA ALA A 184 6.82 3.02 -10.72
C ALA A 184 7.15 1.98 -11.81
N TYR A 185 6.14 1.41 -12.45
CA TYR A 185 6.35 0.45 -13.55
C TYR A 185 7.09 1.08 -14.73
N ARG A 186 6.69 2.30 -15.13
CA ARG A 186 7.39 3.03 -16.18
C ARG A 186 8.85 3.29 -15.82
N SER A 187 9.12 3.69 -14.58
CA SER A 187 10.48 3.90 -14.09
C SER A 187 11.31 2.62 -14.15
N ALA A 188 10.76 1.49 -13.71
CA ALA A 188 11.45 0.20 -13.75
C ALA A 188 11.73 -0.24 -15.19
N ALA A 189 10.79 -0.07 -16.11
CA ALA A 189 10.94 -0.42 -17.52
C ALA A 189 11.96 0.47 -18.24
N GLU A 190 11.99 1.78 -17.94
CA GLU A 190 12.89 2.75 -18.57
C GLU A 190 14.27 2.85 -17.88
N GLY A 191 14.42 2.29 -16.67
CA GLY A 191 15.66 2.36 -15.88
C GLY A 191 16.04 3.77 -15.43
N LYS A 192 15.07 4.67 -15.32
CA LYS A 192 15.27 6.07 -14.93
C LYS A 192 14.14 6.62 -14.07
N PRO A 193 14.37 7.71 -13.29
CA PRO A 193 13.31 8.40 -12.57
C PRO A 193 12.18 8.89 -13.48
N VAL A 194 10.95 8.78 -13.00
CA VAL A 194 9.74 9.34 -13.63
C VAL A 194 9.26 10.50 -12.77
N VAL A 195 9.04 11.65 -13.40
CA VAL A 195 8.37 12.83 -12.81
C VAL A 195 6.85 12.63 -13.00
N LEU A 196 6.08 12.94 -11.92
CA LEU A 196 4.61 12.80 -11.85
C LEU A 196 3.91 14.14 -12.11
#